data_375a10bd7bf279cb67e8a078274e1cea
#
_entry.id   375a10bd7bf279cb67e8a078274e1cea
#
_cell.length_a   1.000
_cell.length_b   1.000
_cell.length_c   1.000
_cell.angle_alpha   90.00
_cell.angle_beta   90.00
_cell.angle_gamma   90.00
#
_symmetry.space_group_name_H-M   'P 1'
#
loop_
_entity.id
_entity.type
_entity.pdbx_description
1 polymer ?
#
loop_
_entity_poly.entity_id
_entity_poly.type
_entity_poly.pdbx_seq_one_letter_code
_entity_poly.pdbx_strand_id
1 'polypeptide(L)'
;MRNKEQIESELRTIIKNSKKGMFVNLTLTNLIEISRRMYFIYENFKSGDKFNIKNNDDNILTLNNVLADFKKLNNNIDNIPNYLKELIDRRWEQTPNTKESFYGSTKLLQKKIQDLEEEFKSLTSIFSKELKDGNIKIIDPIPIAIIHSAMIVWEEELKNTYNKKNKNIINKNLLKFLEQVFEAFSCNEDIKSNYYNWHNFKNMH
;
A
#
# COMPACT_ATOMS: atom_id res chain seq x y z
N MET A 1 -20.04 2.77 -18.04
CA MET A 1 -19.04 2.38 -17.02
C MET A 1 -18.37 1.09 -17.51
N ARG A 2 -17.02 1.08 -17.63
CA ARG A 2 -16.29 -0.11 -18.09
C ARG A 2 -16.39 -1.21 -17.03
N ASN A 3 -16.58 -2.46 -17.47
CA ASN A 3 -16.57 -3.59 -16.55
C ASN A 3 -15.13 -4.06 -16.27
N LYS A 4 -14.96 -4.94 -15.27
CA LYS A 4 -13.66 -5.48 -14.84
C LYS A 4 -12.86 -6.08 -16.01
N GLU A 5 -13.50 -6.91 -16.82
CA GLU A 5 -12.84 -7.62 -17.92
C GLU A 5 -12.33 -6.67 -18.99
N GLN A 6 -13.09 -5.61 -19.28
CA GLN A 6 -12.68 -4.54 -20.21
C GLN A 6 -11.45 -3.81 -19.69
N ILE A 7 -11.47 -3.38 -18.40
CA ILE A 7 -10.35 -2.69 -17.77
C ILE A 7 -9.09 -3.58 -17.78
N GLU A 8 -9.19 -4.82 -17.33
CA GLU A 8 -8.07 -5.76 -17.35
C GLU A 8 -7.52 -6.00 -18.76
N SER A 9 -8.39 -6.09 -19.78
CA SER A 9 -7.99 -6.26 -21.18
C SER A 9 -7.24 -5.06 -21.72
N GLU A 10 -7.72 -3.85 -21.43
CA GLU A 10 -7.04 -2.60 -21.80
C GLU A 10 -5.68 -2.47 -21.11
N LEU A 11 -5.61 -2.74 -19.80
CA LEU A 11 -4.36 -2.73 -19.05
C LEU A 11 -3.32 -3.69 -19.65
N ARG A 12 -3.71 -4.92 -20.02
CA ARG A 12 -2.81 -5.86 -20.71
C ARG A 12 -2.24 -5.28 -21.99
N THR A 13 -3.07 -4.62 -22.78
CA THR A 13 -2.67 -3.99 -24.04
C THR A 13 -1.69 -2.83 -23.79
N ILE A 14 -1.98 -1.99 -22.80
CA ILE A 14 -1.14 -0.86 -22.41
C ILE A 14 0.24 -1.35 -21.94
N ILE A 15 0.28 -2.33 -21.05
CA ILE A 15 1.52 -2.90 -20.50
C ILE A 15 2.35 -3.52 -21.63
N LYS A 16 1.72 -4.28 -22.52
CA LYS A 16 2.38 -4.89 -23.69
C LYS A 16 3.01 -3.84 -24.60
N ASN A 17 2.32 -2.74 -24.86
CA ASN A 17 2.76 -1.68 -25.74
C ASN A 17 3.81 -0.75 -25.12
N SER A 18 3.85 -0.67 -23.78
CA SER A 18 4.78 0.17 -23.02
C SER A 18 6.14 -0.49 -22.81
N LYS A 19 6.30 -1.73 -23.24
CA LYS A 19 7.53 -2.50 -23.17
C LYS A 19 8.61 -1.84 -24.00
N LYS A 20 9.64 -1.29 -23.36
CA LYS A 20 10.85 -0.79 -24.00
C LYS A 20 12.00 -1.76 -23.76
N GLY A 21 12.46 -2.40 -24.83
CA GLY A 21 13.67 -3.21 -24.84
C GLY A 21 13.44 -4.71 -24.97
N MET A 22 14.41 -5.38 -25.58
CA MET A 22 14.38 -6.81 -25.93
C MET A 22 14.46 -7.77 -24.73
N PHE A 23 14.62 -7.27 -23.50
CA PHE A 23 14.96 -8.11 -22.34
C PHE A 23 13.77 -8.42 -21.42
N VAL A 24 12.62 -7.78 -21.59
CA VAL A 24 11.46 -8.07 -20.72
C VAL A 24 10.51 -9.02 -21.46
N ASN A 25 10.60 -10.31 -21.14
CA ASN A 25 9.76 -11.33 -21.75
C ASN A 25 8.49 -11.53 -20.90
N LEU A 26 7.50 -10.64 -21.06
CA LEU A 26 6.19 -10.80 -20.40
C LEU A 26 5.36 -11.83 -21.17
N THR A 27 5.11 -12.97 -20.55
CA THR A 27 4.18 -13.98 -21.07
C THR A 27 2.73 -13.48 -20.94
N LEU A 28 1.80 -14.12 -21.64
CA LEU A 28 0.38 -13.81 -21.48
C LEU A 28 -0.08 -14.00 -20.03
N THR A 29 0.42 -15.02 -19.34
CA THR A 29 0.13 -15.29 -17.92
C THR A 29 0.57 -14.13 -17.05
N ASN A 30 1.80 -13.62 -17.22
CA ASN A 30 2.29 -12.46 -16.48
C ASN A 30 1.42 -11.23 -16.72
N LEU A 31 1.03 -10.96 -17.97
CA LEU A 31 0.15 -9.83 -18.31
C LEU A 31 -1.22 -9.92 -17.64
N ILE A 32 -1.79 -11.12 -17.57
CA ILE A 32 -3.06 -11.36 -16.88
C ILE A 32 -2.91 -11.09 -15.38
N GLU A 33 -1.87 -11.61 -14.76
CA GLU A 33 -1.61 -11.44 -13.32
C GLU A 33 -1.37 -9.97 -12.96
N ILE A 34 -0.53 -9.27 -13.71
CA ILE A 34 -0.25 -7.85 -13.49
C ILE A 34 -1.52 -7.01 -13.63
N SER A 35 -2.30 -7.22 -14.68
CA SER A 35 -3.55 -6.46 -14.90
C SER A 35 -4.58 -6.70 -13.79
N ARG A 36 -4.69 -7.94 -13.30
CA ARG A 36 -5.55 -8.28 -12.15
C ARG A 36 -5.08 -7.62 -10.86
N ARG A 37 -3.77 -7.58 -10.60
CA ARG A 37 -3.19 -6.92 -9.42
C ARG A 37 -3.47 -5.43 -9.45
N MET A 38 -3.29 -4.76 -10.60
CA MET A 38 -3.63 -3.34 -10.75
C MET A 38 -5.12 -3.08 -10.50
N TYR A 39 -5.99 -3.89 -11.08
CA TYR A 39 -7.43 -3.77 -10.87
C TYR A 39 -7.81 -4.00 -9.40
N PHE A 40 -7.24 -4.99 -8.74
CA PHE A 40 -7.48 -5.29 -7.32
C PHE A 40 -7.09 -4.12 -6.40
N ILE A 41 -5.95 -3.48 -6.64
CA ILE A 41 -5.54 -2.28 -5.90
C ILE A 41 -6.60 -1.17 -6.08
N TYR A 42 -7.02 -0.91 -7.30
CA TYR A 42 -8.05 0.09 -7.59
C TYR A 42 -9.38 -0.21 -6.88
N GLU A 43 -9.88 -1.46 -6.96
CA GLU A 43 -11.14 -1.85 -6.33
C GLU A 43 -11.09 -1.75 -4.80
N ASN A 44 -9.97 -2.09 -4.18
CA ASN A 44 -9.80 -1.94 -2.75
C ASN A 44 -9.92 -0.48 -2.30
N PHE A 45 -9.39 0.45 -3.07
CA PHE A 45 -9.52 1.88 -2.78
C PHE A 45 -10.90 2.44 -3.12
N LYS A 46 -11.57 1.87 -4.13
CA LYS A 46 -12.92 2.28 -4.52
C LYS A 46 -13.99 1.76 -3.56
N SER A 47 -13.83 0.55 -3.05
CA SER A 47 -14.75 -0.09 -2.10
C SER A 47 -14.49 0.30 -0.65
N GLY A 48 -13.27 0.78 -0.35
CA GLY A 48 -12.97 1.38 0.94
C GLY A 48 -13.88 2.57 1.18
N ASP A 49 -14.47 2.67 2.37
CA ASP A 49 -15.18 3.87 2.79
C ASP A 49 -14.31 5.05 2.40
N LYS A 50 -14.82 5.92 1.52
CA LYS A 50 -14.11 7.13 1.12
C LYS A 50 -13.53 7.71 2.38
N PHE A 51 -12.22 7.80 2.47
CA PHE A 51 -11.53 8.42 3.59
C PHE A 51 -12.24 9.73 3.84
N ASN A 52 -13.15 9.73 4.79
CA ASN A 52 -13.99 10.87 5.05
C ASN A 52 -13.15 11.81 5.91
N ILE A 53 -12.20 12.48 5.24
CA ILE A 53 -11.27 13.45 5.85
C ILE A 53 -12.04 14.54 6.62
N LYS A 54 -13.35 14.65 6.43
CA LYS A 54 -14.20 15.54 7.19
C LYS A 54 -14.26 15.24 8.70
N ASN A 55 -13.83 14.04 9.14
CA ASN A 55 -13.79 13.62 10.54
C ASN A 55 -12.39 13.22 10.97
N ASN A 56 -11.41 14.10 10.78
CA ASN A 56 -10.03 13.85 11.20
C ASN A 56 -9.89 13.56 12.69
N ASP A 57 -10.73 14.18 13.52
CA ASP A 57 -10.74 13.91 14.96
C ASP A 57 -11.13 12.44 15.26
N ASP A 58 -12.11 11.90 14.54
CA ASP A 58 -12.53 10.49 14.68
C ASP A 58 -11.44 9.54 14.17
N ASN A 59 -10.75 9.90 13.09
CA ASN A 59 -9.63 9.10 12.57
C ASN A 59 -8.46 9.08 13.55
N ILE A 60 -8.09 10.24 14.12
CA ILE A 60 -7.05 10.35 15.16
C ILE A 60 -7.47 9.57 16.40
N LEU A 61 -8.72 9.67 16.82
CA LEU A 61 -9.23 8.89 17.95
C LEU A 61 -9.15 7.39 17.67
N THR A 62 -9.52 6.95 16.48
CA THR A 62 -9.42 5.54 16.06
C THR A 62 -7.98 5.05 16.08
N LEU A 63 -7.03 5.81 15.53
CA LEU A 63 -5.60 5.48 15.55
C LEU A 63 -5.06 5.40 16.98
N ASN A 64 -5.44 6.33 17.85
CA ASN A 64 -5.03 6.30 19.25
C ASN A 64 -5.60 5.09 20.01
N ASN A 65 -6.84 4.68 19.71
CA ASN A 65 -7.43 3.47 20.29
C ASN A 65 -6.67 2.21 19.82
N VAL A 66 -6.34 2.10 18.55
CA VAL A 66 -5.53 0.98 18.01
C VAL A 66 -4.15 0.94 18.68
N LEU A 67 -3.50 2.10 18.85
CA LEU A 67 -2.22 2.19 19.58
C LEU A 67 -2.33 1.74 21.03
N ALA A 68 -3.41 2.09 21.72
CA ALA A 68 -3.68 1.64 23.09
C ALA A 68 -3.87 0.12 23.16
N ASP A 69 -4.59 -0.46 22.19
CA ASP A 69 -4.80 -1.90 22.10
C ASP A 69 -3.50 -2.66 21.79
N PHE A 70 -2.63 -2.15 20.95
CA PHE A 70 -1.30 -2.73 20.71
C PHE A 70 -0.45 -2.75 21.98
N LYS A 71 -0.41 -1.64 22.72
CA LYS A 71 0.30 -1.58 24.00
C LYS A 71 -0.25 -2.57 25.02
N LYS A 72 -1.59 -2.69 25.10
CA LYS A 72 -2.25 -3.65 25.98
C LYS A 72 -1.90 -5.09 25.60
N LEU A 73 -1.88 -5.40 24.30
CA LEU A 73 -1.52 -6.73 23.80
C LEU A 73 -0.07 -7.07 24.15
N ASN A 74 0.88 -6.15 23.92
CA ASN A 74 2.28 -6.35 24.29
C ASN A 74 2.45 -6.60 25.78
N ASN A 75 1.81 -5.79 26.62
CA ASN A 75 1.86 -5.97 28.07
C ASN A 75 1.28 -7.33 28.51
N ASN A 76 0.18 -7.76 27.88
CA ASN A 76 -0.42 -9.06 28.18
C ASN A 76 0.52 -10.23 27.81
N ILE A 77 1.23 -10.13 26.68
CA ILE A 77 2.21 -11.14 26.27
C ILE A 77 3.38 -11.20 27.26
N ASP A 78 3.88 -10.04 27.69
CA ASP A 78 4.99 -9.95 28.67
C ASP A 78 4.59 -10.54 30.02
N ASN A 79 3.35 -10.34 30.44
CA ASN A 79 2.82 -10.79 31.72
C ASN A 79 2.40 -12.27 31.74
N ILE A 80 2.53 -13.01 30.63
CA ILE A 80 2.31 -14.47 30.67
C ILE A 80 3.35 -15.10 31.58
N PRO A 81 2.95 -15.84 32.64
CA PRO A 81 3.89 -16.50 33.54
C PRO A 81 4.84 -17.44 32.80
N ASN A 82 6.13 -17.46 33.22
CA ASN A 82 7.14 -18.25 32.53
C ASN A 82 6.79 -19.76 32.47
N TYR A 83 6.20 -20.31 33.52
CA TYR A 83 5.76 -21.71 33.53
C TYR A 83 4.72 -22.01 32.45
N LEU A 84 3.83 -21.05 32.15
CA LEU A 84 2.86 -21.21 31.06
C LEU A 84 3.54 -21.12 29.70
N LYS A 85 4.51 -20.22 29.53
CA LYS A 85 5.32 -20.14 28.32
C LYS A 85 6.03 -21.46 28.03
N GLU A 86 6.66 -22.06 29.04
CA GLU A 86 7.31 -23.37 28.93
C GLU A 86 6.34 -24.51 28.64
N LEU A 87 5.16 -24.52 29.25
CA LEU A 87 4.14 -25.53 28.95
C LEU A 87 3.63 -25.44 27.51
N ILE A 88 3.48 -24.24 26.99
CA ILE A 88 3.06 -24.01 25.61
C ILE A 88 4.18 -24.44 24.66
N ASP A 89 5.45 -24.12 24.95
CA ASP A 89 6.59 -24.52 24.14
C ASP A 89 6.72 -26.05 24.08
N ARG A 90 6.59 -26.76 25.19
CA ARG A 90 6.60 -28.22 25.21
C ARG A 90 5.47 -28.85 24.38
N ARG A 91 4.28 -28.25 24.38
CA ARG A 91 3.16 -28.69 23.52
C ARG A 91 3.41 -28.38 22.06
N TRP A 92 4.01 -27.23 21.77
CA TRP A 92 4.33 -26.79 20.41
C TRP A 92 5.38 -27.68 19.75
N GLU A 93 6.42 -28.08 20.51
CA GLU A 93 7.45 -29.03 20.06
C GLU A 93 6.89 -30.39 19.69
N GLN A 94 5.76 -30.79 20.31
CA GLN A 94 5.07 -32.05 20.01
C GLN A 94 4.15 -31.96 18.76
N THR A 95 3.98 -30.76 18.18
CA THR A 95 3.11 -30.58 17.02
C THR A 95 3.93 -30.78 15.74
N PRO A 96 3.58 -31.75 14.86
CA PRO A 96 4.30 -31.94 13.61
C PRO A 96 4.33 -30.67 12.77
N ASN A 97 5.51 -30.34 12.24
CA ASN A 97 5.76 -29.18 11.35
C ASN A 97 5.88 -27.79 12.00
N THR A 98 5.93 -27.64 13.30
CA THR A 98 6.31 -26.36 13.93
C THR A 98 7.83 -26.28 14.09
N LYS A 99 8.47 -25.32 13.40
CA LYS A 99 9.93 -25.11 13.45
C LYS A 99 10.37 -24.09 14.51
N GLU A 100 9.43 -23.39 15.12
CA GLU A 100 9.71 -22.30 16.05
C GLU A 100 9.03 -22.54 17.38
N SER A 101 9.72 -22.16 18.48
CA SER A 101 9.12 -22.16 19.81
C SER A 101 8.02 -21.09 19.91
N PHE A 102 7.07 -21.29 20.81
CA PHE A 102 6.08 -20.26 21.14
C PHE A 102 6.76 -18.94 21.54
N TYR A 103 7.85 -19.01 22.28
CA TYR A 103 8.63 -17.84 22.68
C TYR A 103 9.26 -17.11 21.46
N GLY A 104 9.79 -17.84 20.48
CA GLY A 104 10.29 -17.25 19.23
C GLY A 104 9.18 -16.58 18.44
N SER A 105 8.03 -17.21 18.31
CA SER A 105 6.85 -16.70 17.62
C SER A 105 6.27 -15.46 18.32
N THR A 106 6.21 -15.43 19.66
CA THR A 106 5.73 -14.26 20.41
C THR A 106 6.69 -13.08 20.32
N LYS A 107 8.00 -13.30 20.36
CA LYS A 107 8.99 -12.23 20.13
C LYS A 107 8.88 -11.61 18.73
N LEU A 108 8.68 -12.45 17.70
CA LEU A 108 8.48 -11.97 16.36
C LEU A 108 7.19 -11.15 16.24
N LEU A 109 6.10 -11.61 16.89
CA LEU A 109 4.84 -10.89 16.95
C LEU A 109 5.01 -9.54 17.67
N GLN A 110 5.66 -9.52 18.82
CA GLN A 110 5.93 -8.29 19.56
C GLN A 110 6.73 -7.29 18.74
N LYS A 111 7.75 -7.75 18.00
CA LYS A 111 8.52 -6.89 17.10
C LYS A 111 7.62 -6.31 16.01
N LYS A 112 6.78 -7.11 15.37
CA LYS A 112 5.83 -6.62 14.35
C LYS A 112 4.82 -5.62 14.93
N ILE A 113 4.36 -5.83 16.16
CA ILE A 113 3.47 -4.87 16.84
C ILE A 113 4.20 -3.54 17.09
N GLN A 114 5.47 -3.58 17.50
CA GLN A 114 6.29 -2.38 17.69
C GLN A 114 6.49 -1.61 16.37
N ASP A 115 6.83 -2.32 15.29
CA ASP A 115 6.95 -1.72 13.96
C ASP A 115 5.63 -1.03 13.55
N LEU A 116 4.48 -1.68 13.76
CA LEU A 116 3.16 -1.09 13.51
C LEU A 116 2.86 0.11 14.42
N GLU A 117 3.25 0.06 15.70
CA GLU A 117 3.09 1.21 16.61
C GLU A 117 3.85 2.45 16.12
N GLU A 118 5.06 2.28 15.60
CA GLU A 118 5.86 3.37 15.04
C GLU A 118 5.19 3.97 13.80
N GLU A 119 4.71 3.13 12.90
CA GLU A 119 3.95 3.54 11.71
C GLU A 119 2.70 4.34 12.10
N PHE A 120 1.87 3.83 13.02
CA PHE A 120 0.66 4.51 13.47
C PHE A 120 0.94 5.82 14.19
N LYS A 121 2.02 5.92 14.98
CA LYS A 121 2.47 7.18 15.59
C LYS A 121 2.88 8.20 14.54
N SER A 122 3.60 7.76 13.52
CA SER A 122 3.99 8.61 12.38
C SER A 122 2.75 9.16 11.68
N LEU A 123 1.78 8.31 11.32
CA LEU A 123 0.52 8.71 10.70
C LEU A 123 -0.26 9.70 11.57
N THR A 124 -0.38 9.43 12.87
CA THR A 124 -1.08 10.33 13.80
C THR A 124 -0.42 11.71 13.86
N SER A 125 0.93 11.76 13.84
CA SER A 125 1.68 13.01 13.80
C SER A 125 1.44 13.80 12.52
N ILE A 126 1.43 13.12 11.36
CA ILE A 126 1.16 13.73 10.05
C ILE A 126 -0.25 14.32 10.03
N PHE A 127 -1.27 13.55 10.41
CA PHE A 127 -2.66 14.02 10.45
C PHE A 127 -2.84 15.19 11.41
N SER A 128 -2.22 15.14 12.59
CA SER A 128 -2.31 16.23 13.58
C SER A 128 -1.65 17.52 13.10
N LYS A 129 -0.59 17.43 12.31
CA LYS A 129 0.10 18.58 11.72
C LYS A 129 -0.71 19.19 10.59
N GLU A 130 -1.23 18.38 9.68
CA GLU A 130 -2.07 18.83 8.56
C GLU A 130 -3.36 19.51 9.05
N LEU A 131 -3.96 19.03 10.14
CA LEU A 131 -5.11 19.65 10.80
C LEU A 131 -4.80 21.06 11.33
N LYS A 132 -3.63 21.23 11.97
CA LYS A 132 -3.22 22.53 12.52
C LYS A 132 -2.93 23.58 11.43
N ASP A 133 -2.38 23.13 10.31
CA ASP A 133 -1.98 24.02 9.23
C ASP A 133 -3.15 24.42 8.31
N GLY A 134 -4.37 23.88 8.52
CA GLY A 134 -5.57 24.18 7.72
C GLY A 134 -5.47 23.79 6.24
N ASN A 135 -4.41 23.08 5.87
CA ASN A 135 -4.04 22.75 4.49
C ASN A 135 -4.56 21.39 4.01
N ILE A 136 -5.66 20.91 4.55
CA ILE A 136 -6.21 19.63 4.11
C ILE A 136 -6.85 19.83 2.73
N LYS A 137 -6.07 19.63 1.69
CA LYS A 137 -6.63 19.27 0.39
C LYS A 137 -7.20 17.86 0.53
N ILE A 138 -8.51 17.73 0.37
CA ILE A 138 -9.17 16.41 0.22
C ILE A 138 -8.55 15.78 -1.03
N ILE A 139 -7.60 14.87 -0.81
CA ILE A 139 -6.97 14.13 -1.91
C ILE A 139 -7.84 12.91 -2.14
N ASP A 140 -8.42 12.81 -3.34
CA ASP A 140 -9.10 11.57 -3.73
C ASP A 140 -8.05 10.44 -3.76
N PRO A 141 -8.20 9.38 -2.97
CA PRO A 141 -7.23 8.29 -2.92
C PRO A 141 -7.22 7.44 -4.20
N ILE A 142 -8.29 7.46 -5.00
CA ILE A 142 -8.42 6.63 -6.20
C ILE A 142 -7.34 6.96 -7.24
N PRO A 143 -7.14 8.22 -7.67
CA PRO A 143 -6.08 8.56 -8.62
C PRO A 143 -4.69 8.20 -8.10
N ILE A 144 -4.44 8.37 -6.80
CA ILE A 144 -3.15 8.00 -6.17
C ILE A 144 -2.94 6.48 -6.21
N ALA A 145 -3.97 5.69 -5.93
CA ALA A 145 -3.92 4.24 -6.01
C ALA A 145 -3.66 3.75 -7.46
N ILE A 146 -4.29 4.39 -8.45
CA ILE A 146 -4.04 4.13 -9.86
C ILE A 146 -2.56 4.42 -10.20
N ILE A 147 -2.03 5.58 -9.80
CA ILE A 147 -0.63 5.92 -10.01
C ILE A 147 0.29 4.93 -9.30
N HIS A 148 0.01 4.60 -8.04
CA HIS A 148 0.83 3.66 -7.28
C HIS A 148 0.94 2.31 -7.98
N SER A 149 -0.19 1.73 -8.39
CA SER A 149 -0.21 0.46 -9.12
C SER A 149 0.51 0.55 -10.47
N ALA A 150 0.33 1.65 -11.20
CA ALA A 150 1.01 1.90 -12.47
C ALA A 150 2.53 2.05 -12.29
N MET A 151 2.98 2.70 -11.23
CA MET A 151 4.41 2.89 -10.94
C MET A 151 5.09 1.59 -10.53
N ILE A 152 4.42 0.71 -9.78
CA ILE A 152 4.93 -0.65 -9.52
C ILE A 152 5.18 -1.37 -10.84
N VAL A 153 4.22 -1.36 -11.75
CA VAL A 153 4.38 -2.00 -13.07
C VAL A 153 5.50 -1.35 -13.88
N TRP A 154 5.59 -0.02 -13.86
CA TRP A 154 6.63 0.71 -14.58
C TRP A 154 8.03 0.37 -14.13
N GLU A 155 8.26 0.30 -12.81
CA GLU A 155 9.56 0.03 -12.21
C GLU A 155 9.91 -1.46 -12.20
N GLU A 156 8.99 -2.28 -11.68
CA GLU A 156 9.29 -3.68 -11.37
C GLU A 156 9.11 -4.61 -12.55
N GLU A 157 8.04 -4.41 -13.34
CA GLU A 157 7.71 -5.32 -14.42
C GLU A 157 8.32 -4.87 -15.76
N LEU A 158 8.23 -3.57 -16.06
CA LEU A 158 8.78 -3.01 -17.30
C LEU A 158 10.24 -2.60 -17.18
N LYS A 159 10.81 -2.62 -15.96
CA LYS A 159 12.21 -2.22 -15.68
C LYS A 159 12.55 -0.82 -16.19
N ASN A 160 11.57 0.05 -16.26
CA ASN A 160 11.75 1.43 -16.67
C ASN A 160 12.16 2.31 -15.49
N THR A 161 12.88 3.39 -15.78
CA THR A 161 13.29 4.36 -14.76
C THR A 161 12.43 5.61 -14.79
N TYR A 162 12.33 6.29 -13.65
CA TYR A 162 11.75 7.62 -13.54
C TYR A 162 12.66 8.51 -12.69
N ASN A 163 12.41 9.82 -12.73
CA ASN A 163 13.24 10.77 -11.98
C ASN A 163 12.83 10.76 -10.49
N LYS A 164 13.58 10.01 -9.68
CA LYS A 164 13.34 9.92 -8.23
C LYS A 164 13.66 11.21 -7.47
N LYS A 165 14.54 12.06 -8.02
CA LYS A 165 15.03 13.28 -7.35
C LYS A 165 14.15 14.49 -7.63
N ASN A 166 13.53 14.56 -8.81
CA ASN A 166 12.73 15.70 -9.20
C ASN A 166 11.29 15.28 -9.54
N LYS A 167 10.42 15.43 -8.56
CA LYS A 167 9.00 15.08 -8.62
C LYS A 167 8.20 15.87 -9.66
N ASN A 168 8.70 17.02 -10.09
CA ASN A 168 8.03 17.86 -11.07
C ASN A 168 8.32 17.41 -12.51
N ILE A 169 9.24 16.49 -12.72
CA ILE A 169 9.63 16.01 -14.04
C ILE A 169 9.09 14.60 -14.26
N ILE A 170 7.98 14.53 -15.00
CA ILE A 170 7.48 13.27 -15.55
C ILE A 170 8.02 13.15 -16.96
N ASN A 171 8.78 12.07 -17.24
CA ASN A 171 9.25 11.86 -18.61
C ASN A 171 8.07 11.57 -19.56
N LYS A 172 8.21 11.94 -20.83
CA LYS A 172 7.13 11.86 -21.83
C LYS A 172 6.52 10.44 -21.96
N ASN A 173 7.35 9.41 -21.83
CA ASN A 173 6.88 8.03 -21.98
C ASN A 173 6.09 7.57 -20.75
N LEU A 174 6.55 7.93 -19.54
CA LEU A 174 5.83 7.67 -18.30
C LEU A 174 4.49 8.41 -18.29
N LEU A 175 4.49 9.69 -18.69
CA LEU A 175 3.23 10.44 -18.77
C LEU A 175 2.23 9.76 -19.71
N LYS A 176 2.67 9.37 -20.90
CA LYS A 176 1.81 8.64 -21.86
C LYS A 176 1.29 7.32 -21.30
N PHE A 177 2.14 6.59 -20.56
CA PHE A 177 1.72 5.35 -19.89
C PHE A 177 0.65 5.63 -18.84
N LEU A 178 0.85 6.63 -17.97
CA LEU A 178 -0.13 7.03 -16.96
C LEU A 178 -1.45 7.51 -17.58
N GLU A 179 -1.39 8.30 -18.67
CA GLU A 179 -2.58 8.74 -19.42
C GLU A 179 -3.43 7.55 -19.88
N GLN A 180 -2.80 6.55 -20.47
CA GLN A 180 -3.49 5.36 -20.93
C GLN A 180 -4.07 4.54 -19.77
N VAL A 181 -3.34 4.41 -18.65
CA VAL A 181 -3.84 3.71 -17.46
C VAL A 181 -5.03 4.45 -16.85
N PHE A 182 -4.98 5.77 -16.74
CA PHE A 182 -6.10 6.58 -16.25
C PHE A 182 -7.34 6.44 -17.15
N GLU A 183 -7.14 6.42 -18.47
CA GLU A 183 -8.22 6.19 -19.44
C GLU A 183 -8.85 4.81 -19.25
N ALA A 184 -8.05 3.75 -19.05
CA ALA A 184 -8.55 2.39 -18.81
C ALA A 184 -9.47 2.33 -17.57
N PHE A 185 -9.13 3.05 -16.50
CA PHE A 185 -9.95 3.16 -15.30
C PHE A 185 -11.08 4.21 -15.40
N SER A 186 -11.23 4.90 -16.52
CA SER A 186 -12.18 6.02 -16.71
C SER A 186 -11.99 7.12 -15.65
N CYS A 187 -10.74 7.39 -15.25
CA CYS A 187 -10.36 8.42 -14.29
C CYS A 187 -9.98 9.69 -15.05
N ASN A 188 -10.74 10.78 -14.84
CA ASN A 188 -10.53 12.05 -15.55
C ASN A 188 -9.74 13.10 -14.72
N GLU A 189 -9.11 12.65 -13.63
CA GLU A 189 -8.36 13.52 -12.74
C GLU A 189 -7.02 13.98 -13.34
N ASP A 190 -6.50 15.12 -12.85
CA ASP A 190 -5.20 15.63 -13.32
C ASP A 190 -4.04 14.71 -12.89
N ILE A 191 -3.42 14.07 -13.87
CA ILE A 191 -2.36 13.10 -13.66
C ILE A 191 -1.12 13.75 -13.03
N LYS A 192 -0.77 14.97 -13.43
CA LYS A 192 0.45 15.64 -12.92
C LYS A 192 0.32 15.97 -11.44
N SER A 193 -0.82 16.55 -11.05
CA SER A 193 -1.12 16.86 -9.66
C SER A 193 -1.12 15.59 -8.79
N ASN A 194 -1.78 14.54 -9.26
CA ASN A 194 -1.86 13.28 -8.52
C ASN A 194 -0.53 12.51 -8.48
N TYR A 195 0.29 12.60 -9.54
CA TYR A 195 1.66 12.06 -9.52
C TYR A 195 2.55 12.79 -8.51
N TYR A 196 2.41 14.12 -8.41
CA TYR A 196 3.11 14.90 -7.41
C TYR A 196 2.70 14.50 -5.99
N ASN A 197 1.40 14.33 -5.75
CA ASN A 197 0.88 13.88 -4.46
C ASN A 197 1.38 12.47 -4.11
N TRP A 198 1.33 11.53 -5.06
CA TRP A 198 1.88 10.19 -4.88
C TRP A 198 3.38 10.20 -4.55
N HIS A 199 4.15 11.01 -5.25
CA HIS A 199 5.60 11.11 -5.03
C HIS A 199 5.93 11.69 -3.65
N ASN A 200 5.15 12.65 -3.17
CA ASN A 200 5.27 13.17 -1.81
C ASN A 200 4.97 12.07 -0.79
N PHE A 201 3.89 11.32 -0.99
CA PHE A 201 3.49 10.24 -0.12
C PHE A 201 4.56 9.14 -0.03
N LYS A 202 5.14 8.73 -1.16
CA LYS A 202 6.22 7.71 -1.20
C LYS A 202 7.50 8.15 -0.50
N ASN A 203 7.81 9.44 -0.45
CA ASN A 203 9.05 9.95 0.17
C ASN A 203 8.87 10.32 1.65
N MET A 204 7.69 10.12 2.23
CA MET A 204 7.44 10.25 3.67
C MET A 204 7.79 8.95 4.42
N HIS A 205 8.10 7.88 3.70
CA HIS A 205 8.57 6.57 4.18
C HIS A 205 9.95 6.25 3.60
#